data_ae9b95c8a1e7cc73dbf432275b1d8d1e
#
_entry.id   ae9b95c8a1e7cc73dbf432275b1d8d1e
#
_cell.length_a   1.000
_cell.length_b   1.000
_cell.length_c   1.000
_cell.angle_alpha   90.00
_cell.angle_beta   90.00
_cell.angle_gamma   90.00
#
_symmetry.space_group_name_H-M   'P 1'
#
loop_
_entity.id
_entity.type
_entity.pdbx_description
1 polymer ?
#
loop_
_entity_poly.entity_id
_entity_poly.type
_entity_poly.pdbx_seq_one_letter_code
_entity_poly.pdbx_strand_id
1 'polypeptide(L)'
;LSELPKERHPSPMLSLDKTKDVAGLQAFAGDQKVVMSWKMDGLTIVLTYRDGGLVKAVTRGNGEVGEVITANARTFKNLPLQIPYKGELVLRGEAVIGYKDFEKINEEIAEVDAKYKNPRNLCSGSVRQLNSEITAQRQVHFYAFSLVKADGIDFKNSRKEQFEWLKTQGFEVVEYHEVTKETLPETVKMYSEAIAENDTPSDGLVLLYDDIAYGQSLGRTAKFPRDSIAFKWADEIQETKLLYIEWSASRTGLINPVAVFEPVELEGT
;
A
#
# COMPACT_ATOMS: atom_id res chain seq x y z
N LEU A 1 27.99 -6.25 -4.10
CA LEU A 1 26.77 -6.47 -4.90
C LEU A 1 26.48 -5.22 -5.70
N SER A 2 26.33 -5.34 -7.01
CA SER A 2 25.94 -4.24 -7.90
C SER A 2 24.44 -4.10 -8.04
N GLU A 3 23.67 -5.12 -7.64
CA GLU A 3 22.22 -5.17 -7.73
C GLU A 3 21.64 -5.99 -6.58
N LEU A 4 20.40 -5.70 -6.21
CA LEU A 4 19.65 -6.53 -5.28
C LEU A 4 19.27 -7.85 -5.95
N PRO A 5 19.34 -8.99 -5.22
CA PRO A 5 18.85 -10.26 -5.75
C PRO A 5 17.37 -10.16 -6.11
N LYS A 6 16.93 -10.89 -7.12
CA LYS A 6 15.53 -10.96 -7.53
C LYS A 6 14.95 -12.33 -7.22
N GLU A 7 13.66 -12.35 -6.91
CA GLU A 7 12.93 -13.59 -6.63
C GLU A 7 11.56 -13.54 -7.27
N ARG A 8 11.16 -14.67 -7.88
CA ARG A 8 9.81 -14.81 -8.42
C ARG A 8 8.83 -15.14 -7.31
N HIS A 9 7.70 -14.45 -7.29
CA HIS A 9 6.61 -14.76 -6.36
C HIS A 9 5.97 -16.10 -6.70
N PRO A 10 5.54 -16.90 -5.69
CA PRO A 10 4.85 -18.18 -5.93
C PRO A 10 3.57 -18.01 -6.75
N SER A 11 2.89 -16.89 -6.61
CA SER A 11 1.74 -16.52 -7.41
C SER A 11 1.78 -15.02 -7.69
N PRO A 12 1.20 -14.54 -8.82
CA PRO A 12 1.21 -13.12 -9.15
C PRO A 12 0.54 -12.29 -8.06
N MET A 13 1.15 -11.16 -7.71
CA MET A 13 0.59 -10.16 -6.82
C MET A 13 -0.23 -9.17 -7.64
N LEU A 14 -1.54 -9.37 -7.65
CA LEU A 14 -2.45 -8.60 -8.51
C LEU A 14 -2.71 -7.21 -7.95
N SER A 15 -3.06 -6.29 -8.83
CA SER A 15 -3.62 -4.99 -8.47
C SER A 15 -5.05 -5.16 -7.98
N LEU A 16 -5.56 -4.18 -7.21
CA LEU A 16 -6.94 -4.18 -6.75
C LEU A 16 -7.86 -3.53 -7.79
N ASP A 17 -9.07 -4.06 -7.93
CA ASP A 17 -10.16 -3.36 -8.60
C ASP A 17 -10.51 -2.10 -7.81
N LYS A 18 -11.13 -1.12 -8.46
CA LYS A 18 -11.31 0.23 -7.89
C LYS A 18 -12.72 0.74 -8.08
N THR A 19 -13.19 1.52 -7.12
CA THR A 19 -14.39 2.32 -7.23
C THR A 19 -14.16 3.72 -6.63
N LYS A 20 -14.88 4.72 -7.14
CA LYS A 20 -14.88 6.09 -6.60
C LYS A 20 -16.17 6.40 -5.85
N ASP A 21 -17.11 5.47 -5.82
CA ASP A 21 -18.44 5.64 -5.24
C ASP A 21 -18.65 4.77 -4.03
N VAL A 22 -19.25 5.34 -2.98
CA VAL A 22 -19.70 4.57 -1.81
C VAL A 22 -20.71 3.51 -2.23
N ALA A 23 -21.58 3.80 -3.20
CA ALA A 23 -22.50 2.82 -3.75
C ALA A 23 -21.80 1.59 -4.34
N GLY A 24 -20.62 1.78 -4.96
CA GLY A 24 -19.80 0.69 -5.46
C GLY A 24 -19.27 -0.19 -4.33
N LEU A 25 -18.88 0.40 -3.21
CA LEU A 25 -18.47 -0.34 -2.01
C LEU A 25 -19.64 -1.10 -1.39
N GLN A 26 -20.82 -0.50 -1.34
CA GLN A 26 -22.04 -1.15 -0.82
C GLN A 26 -22.44 -2.34 -1.69
N ALA A 27 -22.32 -2.21 -3.00
CA ALA A 27 -22.59 -3.29 -3.95
C ALA A 27 -21.59 -4.44 -3.76
N PHE A 28 -20.32 -4.13 -3.55
CA PHE A 28 -19.30 -5.13 -3.25
C PHE A 28 -19.63 -5.86 -1.94
N ALA A 29 -19.97 -5.14 -0.87
CA ALA A 29 -20.26 -5.72 0.43
C ALA A 29 -21.48 -6.66 0.38
N GLY A 30 -22.57 -6.23 -0.26
CA GLY A 30 -23.81 -7.01 -0.29
C GLY A 30 -24.27 -7.36 1.12
N ASP A 31 -24.50 -8.63 1.39
CA ASP A 31 -24.88 -9.15 2.70
C ASP A 31 -23.70 -9.64 3.53
N GLN A 32 -22.48 -9.47 3.03
CA GLN A 32 -21.26 -9.91 3.70
C GLN A 32 -20.77 -8.88 4.72
N LYS A 33 -20.19 -9.40 5.80
CA LYS A 33 -19.34 -8.60 6.68
C LYS A 33 -18.03 -8.33 5.94
N VAL A 34 -17.58 -7.10 5.96
CA VAL A 34 -16.37 -6.68 5.28
C VAL A 34 -15.45 -5.93 6.26
N VAL A 35 -14.18 -5.90 5.92
CA VAL A 35 -13.15 -5.20 6.68
C VAL A 35 -12.65 -4.04 5.84
N MET A 36 -12.72 -2.84 6.39
CA MET A 36 -12.24 -1.62 5.76
C MET A 36 -10.96 -1.14 6.42
N SER A 37 -9.97 -0.80 5.62
CA SER A 37 -8.68 -0.29 6.10
C SER A 37 -8.15 0.82 5.20
N TRP A 38 -7.15 1.55 5.71
CA TRP A 38 -6.39 2.48 4.87
C TRP A 38 -5.71 1.73 3.73
N LYS A 39 -5.73 2.31 2.54
CA LYS A 39 -4.85 1.92 1.45
C LYS A 39 -3.57 2.74 1.57
N MET A 40 -2.60 2.17 2.26
CA MET A 40 -1.34 2.86 2.52
C MET A 40 -0.53 3.02 1.23
N ASP A 41 0.18 4.12 1.14
CA ASP A 41 0.94 4.51 -0.05
C ASP A 41 2.44 4.47 0.24
N GLY A 42 3.05 3.36 -0.04
CA GLY A 42 4.46 3.10 0.15
C GLY A 42 4.94 2.02 -0.81
N LEU A 43 5.49 0.95 -0.25
CA LEU A 43 6.00 -0.19 -1.00
C LEU A 43 5.52 -1.50 -0.38
N THR A 44 4.83 -2.31 -1.15
CA THR A 44 4.34 -3.62 -0.68
C THR A 44 5.50 -4.60 -0.56
N ILE A 45 5.56 -5.29 0.59
CA ILE A 45 6.61 -6.25 0.92
C ILE A 45 5.99 -7.55 1.42
N VAL A 46 6.53 -8.67 0.96
CA VAL A 46 6.22 -10.01 1.45
C VAL A 46 7.30 -10.44 2.43
N LEU A 47 6.89 -10.77 3.65
CA LEU A 47 7.79 -11.26 4.70
C LEU A 47 7.58 -12.74 4.94
N THR A 48 8.68 -13.47 5.12
CA THR A 48 8.67 -14.87 5.53
C THR A 48 9.44 -15.02 6.84
N TYR A 49 8.79 -15.63 7.82
CA TYR A 49 9.38 -16.03 9.10
C TYR A 49 9.41 -17.54 9.18
N ARG A 50 10.49 -18.07 9.74
CA ARG A 50 10.62 -19.51 10.08
C ARG A 50 11.25 -19.65 11.43
N ASP A 51 10.76 -20.58 12.22
CA ASP A 51 11.27 -20.84 13.57
C ASP A 51 11.37 -19.55 14.41
N GLY A 52 10.42 -18.66 14.22
CA GLY A 52 10.34 -17.39 14.93
C GLY A 52 11.21 -16.25 14.40
N GLY A 53 12.08 -16.48 13.43
CA GLY A 53 12.97 -15.46 12.89
C GLY A 53 12.60 -14.99 11.50
N LEU A 54 12.86 -13.71 11.20
CA LEU A 54 12.72 -13.18 9.85
C LEU A 54 13.80 -13.79 8.95
N VAL A 55 13.39 -14.52 7.92
CA VAL A 55 14.32 -15.18 6.98
C VAL A 55 14.33 -14.55 5.61
N LYS A 56 13.25 -13.89 5.18
CA LYS A 56 13.17 -13.31 3.84
C LYS A 56 12.19 -12.15 3.77
N ALA A 57 12.58 -11.10 3.05
CA ALA A 57 11.73 -9.99 2.69
C ALA A 57 11.90 -9.69 1.20
N VAL A 58 10.80 -9.64 0.46
CA VAL A 58 10.80 -9.45 -1.00
C VAL A 58 9.80 -8.36 -1.35
N THR A 59 10.21 -7.40 -2.19
CA THR A 59 9.29 -6.37 -2.69
C THR A 59 8.30 -6.96 -3.67
N ARG A 60 7.15 -6.31 -3.85
CA ARG A 60 6.19 -6.71 -4.88
C ARG A 60 6.81 -6.69 -6.27
N GLY A 61 7.66 -5.69 -6.57
CA GLY A 61 8.22 -5.51 -7.91
C GLY A 61 7.11 -5.29 -8.95
N ASN A 62 7.20 -5.99 -10.06
CA ASN A 62 6.17 -5.95 -11.11
C ASN A 62 4.96 -6.87 -10.82
N GLY A 63 4.91 -7.50 -9.65
CA GLY A 63 3.87 -8.46 -9.27
C GLY A 63 4.26 -9.91 -9.54
N GLU A 64 5.20 -10.18 -10.41
CA GLU A 64 5.71 -11.52 -10.71
C GLU A 64 7.10 -11.75 -10.10
N VAL A 65 7.98 -10.75 -10.20
CA VAL A 65 9.35 -10.80 -9.70
C VAL A 65 9.59 -9.56 -8.84
N GLY A 66 10.06 -9.77 -7.62
CA GLY A 66 10.46 -8.71 -6.69
C GLY A 66 11.95 -8.75 -6.37
N GLU A 67 12.40 -7.76 -5.63
CA GLU A 67 13.77 -7.67 -5.15
C GLU A 67 13.86 -8.13 -3.70
N VAL A 68 14.88 -8.93 -3.39
CA VAL A 68 15.14 -9.41 -2.03
C VAL A 68 15.82 -8.31 -1.24
N ILE A 69 15.14 -7.86 -0.16
CA ILE A 69 15.60 -6.73 0.67
C ILE A 69 15.65 -7.10 2.15
N THR A 70 15.97 -8.35 2.46
CA THR A 70 15.93 -8.88 3.81
C THR A 70 16.78 -8.08 4.80
N ALA A 71 18.01 -7.74 4.42
CA ALA A 71 18.89 -6.94 5.26
C ALA A 71 18.30 -5.55 5.56
N ASN A 72 17.66 -4.95 4.56
CA ASN A 72 17.01 -3.64 4.70
C ASN A 72 15.77 -3.75 5.60
N ALA A 73 14.98 -4.80 5.44
CA ALA A 73 13.79 -5.02 6.27
C ALA A 73 14.12 -5.16 7.76
N ARG A 74 15.27 -5.73 8.09
CA ARG A 74 15.73 -5.83 9.48
C ARG A 74 15.96 -4.48 10.15
N THR A 75 16.10 -3.42 9.37
CA THR A 75 16.27 -2.06 9.89
C THR A 75 14.96 -1.31 10.08
N PHE A 76 13.83 -1.87 9.68
CA PHE A 76 12.53 -1.23 9.85
C PHE A 76 12.24 -0.99 11.33
N LYS A 77 11.68 0.17 11.65
CA LYS A 77 11.60 0.65 13.05
C LYS A 77 10.64 -0.15 13.92
N ASN A 78 9.60 -0.72 13.32
CA ASN A 78 8.54 -1.41 14.05
C ASN A 78 8.38 -2.89 13.69
N LEU A 79 9.35 -3.47 12.97
CA LEU A 79 9.25 -4.86 12.54
C LEU A 79 9.86 -5.79 13.58
N PRO A 80 9.11 -6.81 14.11
CA PRO A 80 9.70 -7.79 15.01
C PRO A 80 10.66 -8.71 14.24
N LEU A 81 11.86 -8.91 14.78
CA LEU A 81 12.84 -9.85 14.20
C LEU A 81 12.66 -11.26 14.73
N GLN A 82 12.05 -11.38 15.91
CA GLN A 82 11.69 -12.64 16.57
C GLN A 82 10.21 -12.60 16.95
N ILE A 83 9.50 -13.69 16.66
CA ILE A 83 8.07 -13.82 16.96
C ILE A 83 7.82 -15.12 17.74
N PRO A 84 6.73 -15.20 18.53
CA PRO A 84 6.38 -16.43 19.28
C PRO A 84 6.07 -17.63 18.38
N TYR A 85 5.43 -17.43 17.24
CA TYR A 85 5.04 -18.50 16.33
C TYR A 85 6.27 -19.13 15.68
N LYS A 86 6.40 -20.46 15.78
CA LYS A 86 7.59 -21.19 15.32
C LYS A 86 7.43 -21.89 13.97
N GLY A 87 6.22 -21.91 13.40
CA GLY A 87 5.98 -22.41 12.06
C GLY A 87 6.44 -21.42 10.98
N GLU A 88 6.12 -21.75 9.74
CA GLU A 88 6.35 -20.83 8.63
C GLU A 88 5.22 -19.81 8.56
N LEU A 89 5.56 -18.53 8.70
CA LEU A 89 4.64 -17.42 8.54
C LEU A 89 5.00 -16.65 7.28
N VAL A 90 4.02 -16.46 6.40
CA VAL A 90 4.14 -15.55 5.26
C VAL A 90 3.05 -14.50 5.38
N LEU A 91 3.44 -13.24 5.34
CA LEU A 91 2.50 -12.12 5.40
C LEU A 91 2.91 -11.03 4.41
N ARG A 92 1.95 -10.18 4.09
CA ARG A 92 2.15 -8.99 3.27
C ARG A 92 1.86 -7.76 4.10
N GLY A 93 2.56 -6.70 3.79
CA GLY A 93 2.32 -5.40 4.39
C GLY A 93 2.93 -4.29 3.57
N GLU A 94 2.70 -3.08 4.02
CA GLU A 94 3.21 -1.90 3.36
C GLU A 94 4.33 -1.29 4.18
N ALA A 95 5.47 -1.09 3.54
CA ALA A 95 6.54 -0.27 4.07
C ALA A 95 6.21 1.18 3.75
N VAL A 96 6.27 2.05 4.74
CA VAL A 96 5.92 3.47 4.60
C VAL A 96 6.88 4.35 5.36
N ILE A 97 6.99 5.61 4.91
CA ILE A 97 7.65 6.69 5.64
C ILE A 97 6.60 7.76 5.87
N GLY A 98 6.41 8.18 7.13
CA GLY A 98 5.42 9.19 7.48
C GLY A 98 5.77 10.57 6.89
N TYR A 99 4.79 11.44 6.78
CA TYR A 99 4.98 12.79 6.22
C TYR A 99 6.00 13.62 7.01
N LYS A 100 5.96 13.55 8.34
CA LYS A 100 6.91 14.31 9.19
C LYS A 100 8.35 13.84 8.99
N ASP A 101 8.56 12.53 8.95
CA ASP A 101 9.88 11.96 8.69
C ASP A 101 10.35 12.25 7.27
N PHE A 102 9.44 12.22 6.30
CA PHE A 102 9.74 12.57 4.92
C PHE A 102 10.27 14.00 4.81
N GLU A 103 9.59 14.96 5.41
CA GLU A 103 10.01 16.36 5.37
C GLU A 103 11.40 16.53 5.97
N LYS A 104 11.63 15.94 7.16
CA LYS A 104 12.91 16.02 7.86
C LYS A 104 14.05 15.38 7.06
N ILE A 105 13.84 14.16 6.57
CA ILE A 105 14.87 13.43 5.82
C ILE A 105 15.18 14.15 4.51
N ASN A 106 14.17 14.65 3.83
CA ASN A 106 14.34 15.31 2.54
C ASN A 106 15.08 16.64 2.67
N GLU A 107 14.91 17.37 3.78
CA GLU A 107 15.68 18.58 4.09
C GLU A 107 17.16 18.29 4.26
N GLU A 108 17.52 17.15 4.83
CA GLU A 108 18.90 16.73 5.09
C GLU A 108 19.66 16.30 3.83
N ILE A 109 18.95 16.04 2.73
CA ILE A 109 19.56 15.70 1.45
C ILE A 109 20.09 17.00 0.81
N ALA A 110 21.42 17.08 0.68
CA ALA A 110 22.11 18.31 0.29
C ALA A 110 21.87 18.72 -1.17
N GLU A 111 21.72 17.76 -2.07
CA GLU A 111 21.54 18.02 -3.49
C GLU A 111 20.05 18.09 -3.83
N VAL A 112 19.61 19.20 -4.43
CA VAL A 112 18.20 19.40 -4.80
C VAL A 112 17.71 18.31 -5.75
N ASP A 113 18.53 17.87 -6.70
CA ASP A 113 18.17 16.84 -7.67
C ASP A 113 18.07 15.44 -7.05
N ALA A 114 18.68 15.23 -5.87
CA ALA A 114 18.61 13.97 -5.14
C ALA A 114 17.42 13.90 -4.18
N LYS A 115 16.67 14.99 -4.00
CA LYS A 115 15.49 15.03 -3.13
C LYS A 115 14.34 14.25 -3.77
N TYR A 116 13.55 13.61 -2.92
CA TYR A 116 12.39 12.85 -3.36
C TYR A 116 11.15 13.75 -3.42
N LYS A 117 10.24 13.45 -4.34
CA LYS A 117 9.03 14.25 -4.56
C LYS A 117 7.96 14.01 -3.50
N ASN A 118 7.88 12.81 -2.96
CA ASN A 118 6.83 12.42 -2.02
C ASN A 118 7.31 11.27 -1.12
N PRO A 119 6.59 11.01 -0.03
CA PRO A 119 6.96 9.93 0.91
C PRO A 119 7.03 8.55 0.26
N ARG A 120 6.16 8.24 -0.70
CA ARG A 120 6.18 6.97 -1.41
C ARG A 120 7.49 6.75 -2.14
N ASN A 121 7.97 7.75 -2.88
CA ASN A 121 9.23 7.67 -3.62
C ASN A 121 10.42 7.56 -2.68
N LEU A 122 10.42 8.31 -1.56
CA LEU A 122 11.45 8.18 -0.54
C LEU A 122 11.45 6.77 0.04
N CYS A 123 10.29 6.21 0.36
CA CYS A 123 10.18 4.86 0.90
C CYS A 123 10.73 3.82 -0.08
N SER A 124 10.29 3.86 -1.33
CA SER A 124 10.76 2.93 -2.36
C SER A 124 12.29 3.00 -2.53
N GLY A 125 12.84 4.20 -2.64
CA GLY A 125 14.28 4.40 -2.76
C GLY A 125 15.04 3.97 -1.51
N SER A 126 14.47 4.14 -0.33
CA SER A 126 15.09 3.78 0.94
C SER A 126 15.10 2.27 1.20
N VAL A 127 14.02 1.59 0.85
CA VAL A 127 13.89 0.13 1.00
C VAL A 127 14.80 -0.62 0.01
N ARG A 128 15.03 -0.06 -1.16
CA ARG A 128 15.80 -0.69 -2.24
C ARG A 128 17.27 -0.28 -2.28
N GLN A 129 17.82 0.14 -1.14
CA GLN A 129 19.24 0.45 -1.02
C GLN A 129 20.11 -0.82 -1.00
N LEU A 130 21.27 -0.76 -1.61
CA LEU A 130 22.25 -1.84 -1.53
C LEU A 130 22.91 -1.87 -0.14
N ASN A 131 23.06 -0.72 0.49
CA ASN A 131 23.59 -0.58 1.84
C ASN A 131 22.45 -0.39 2.86
N SER A 132 22.21 -1.40 3.69
CA SER A 132 21.15 -1.38 4.71
C SER A 132 21.33 -0.28 5.77
N GLU A 133 22.53 0.25 5.96
CA GLU A 133 22.77 1.36 6.88
C GLU A 133 22.04 2.63 6.42
N ILE A 134 21.92 2.84 5.11
CA ILE A 134 21.14 3.94 4.55
C ILE A 134 19.66 3.75 4.87
N THR A 135 19.14 2.54 4.65
CA THR A 135 17.75 2.21 5.00
C THR A 135 17.48 2.46 6.48
N ALA A 136 18.42 2.09 7.35
CA ALA A 136 18.29 2.25 8.81
C ALA A 136 18.06 3.72 9.22
N GLN A 137 18.53 4.68 8.44
CA GLN A 137 18.40 6.11 8.73
C GLN A 137 17.12 6.73 8.18
N ARG A 138 16.31 5.97 7.43
CA ARG A 138 15.18 6.50 6.67
C ARG A 138 13.82 6.38 7.37
N GLN A 139 13.77 5.88 8.61
CA GLN A 139 12.54 5.78 9.41
C GLN A 139 11.43 4.99 8.73
N VAL A 140 11.77 3.85 8.11
CA VAL A 140 10.80 2.99 7.46
C VAL A 140 10.02 2.21 8.52
N HIS A 141 8.69 2.24 8.41
CA HIS A 141 7.76 1.45 9.23
C HIS A 141 7.02 0.46 8.35
N PHE A 142 6.60 -0.64 8.94
CA PHE A 142 5.87 -1.70 8.25
C PHE A 142 4.52 -1.93 8.92
N TYR A 143 3.45 -2.00 8.13
CA TYR A 143 2.12 -2.31 8.61
C TYR A 143 1.57 -3.50 7.86
N ALA A 144 1.26 -4.58 8.59
CA ALA A 144 0.70 -5.78 8.00
C ALA A 144 -0.73 -5.52 7.52
N PHE A 145 -1.07 -6.05 6.35
CA PHE A 145 -2.44 -5.97 5.82
C PHE A 145 -2.97 -7.30 5.26
N SER A 146 -2.17 -8.35 5.22
CA SER A 146 -2.61 -9.66 4.72
C SER A 146 -1.76 -10.78 5.30
N LEU A 147 -2.42 -11.81 5.84
CA LEU A 147 -1.76 -13.04 6.23
C LEU A 147 -1.90 -14.04 5.07
N VAL A 148 -0.79 -14.56 4.57
CA VAL A 148 -0.76 -15.49 3.45
C VAL A 148 -0.72 -16.94 3.94
N LYS A 149 0.13 -17.25 4.94
CA LYS A 149 0.31 -18.60 5.44
C LYS A 149 0.70 -18.59 6.92
N ALA A 150 0.00 -19.38 7.72
CA ALA A 150 0.36 -19.72 9.11
C ALA A 150 -0.35 -21.02 9.48
N ASP A 151 0.30 -22.15 9.22
CA ASP A 151 -0.30 -23.48 9.46
C ASP A 151 -0.49 -23.75 10.97
N GLY A 152 -1.52 -24.49 11.31
CA GLY A 152 -1.81 -24.90 12.68
C GLY A 152 -2.58 -23.88 13.52
N ILE A 153 -2.96 -22.74 12.95
CA ILE A 153 -3.74 -21.71 13.64
C ILE A 153 -5.16 -21.70 13.06
N ASP A 154 -6.14 -21.74 13.96
CA ASP A 154 -7.55 -21.58 13.59
C ASP A 154 -7.93 -20.09 13.61
N PHE A 155 -8.16 -19.53 12.44
CA PHE A 155 -8.58 -18.12 12.30
C PHE A 155 -10.11 -17.97 12.23
N LYS A 156 -10.86 -19.04 12.49
CA LYS A 156 -12.33 -19.03 12.46
C LYS A 156 -12.89 -18.49 11.15
N ASN A 157 -12.19 -18.74 10.05
CA ASN A 157 -12.54 -18.25 8.71
C ASN A 157 -12.75 -16.74 8.66
N SER A 158 -11.97 -15.97 9.42
CA SER A 158 -12.14 -14.51 9.56
C SER A 158 -10.84 -13.77 9.32
N ARG A 159 -10.87 -12.75 8.44
CA ARG A 159 -9.76 -11.84 8.21
C ARG A 159 -9.41 -11.03 9.45
N LYS A 160 -10.44 -10.61 10.20
CA LYS A 160 -10.24 -9.91 11.46
C LYS A 160 -9.43 -10.76 12.44
N GLU A 161 -9.75 -12.05 12.55
CA GLU A 161 -9.01 -12.96 13.42
C GLU A 161 -7.55 -13.09 12.98
N GLN A 162 -7.28 -13.09 11.68
CA GLN A 162 -5.91 -13.06 11.17
C GLN A 162 -5.17 -11.79 11.59
N PHE A 163 -5.80 -10.62 11.49
CA PHE A 163 -5.19 -9.35 11.90
C PHE A 163 -4.93 -9.33 13.40
N GLU A 164 -5.87 -9.77 14.22
CA GLU A 164 -5.69 -9.83 15.66
C GLU A 164 -4.57 -10.79 16.06
N TRP A 165 -4.47 -11.93 15.38
CA TRP A 165 -3.37 -12.86 15.61
C TRP A 165 -2.01 -12.26 15.25
N LEU A 166 -1.90 -11.55 14.13
CA LEU A 166 -0.65 -10.88 13.74
C LEU A 166 -0.21 -9.88 14.82
N LYS A 167 -1.14 -9.18 15.45
CA LYS A 167 -0.81 -8.29 16.59
C LYS A 167 -0.20 -9.07 17.74
N THR A 168 -0.66 -10.27 18.02
CA THR A 168 -0.10 -11.12 19.09
C THR A 168 1.34 -11.55 18.79
N GLN A 169 1.74 -11.55 17.52
CA GLN A 169 3.10 -11.85 17.10
C GLN A 169 4.03 -10.63 17.14
N GLY A 170 3.50 -9.45 17.43
CA GLY A 170 4.27 -8.22 17.53
C GLY A 170 4.21 -7.32 16.30
N PHE A 171 3.42 -7.67 15.29
CA PHE A 171 3.26 -6.81 14.12
C PHE A 171 2.30 -5.66 14.40
N GLU A 172 2.63 -4.49 13.88
CA GLU A 172 1.63 -3.44 13.72
C GLU A 172 0.80 -3.75 12.47
N VAL A 173 -0.51 -3.70 12.63
CA VAL A 173 -1.48 -3.99 11.57
C VAL A 173 -2.11 -2.67 11.13
N VAL A 174 -2.39 -2.55 9.85
CA VAL A 174 -3.13 -1.39 9.34
C VAL A 174 -4.42 -1.18 10.15
N GLU A 175 -4.73 0.08 10.45
CA GLU A 175 -6.00 0.40 11.12
C GLU A 175 -7.16 -0.09 10.29
N TYR A 176 -8.04 -0.89 10.89
CA TYR A 176 -9.18 -1.48 10.19
C TYR A 176 -10.45 -1.40 11.03
N HIS A 177 -11.59 -1.47 10.35
CA HIS A 177 -12.91 -1.53 10.97
C HIS A 177 -13.75 -2.60 10.29
N GLU A 178 -14.52 -3.34 11.08
CA GLU A 178 -15.55 -4.21 10.53
C GLU A 178 -16.76 -3.36 10.14
N VAL A 179 -17.25 -3.57 8.92
CA VAL A 179 -18.39 -2.83 8.40
C VAL A 179 -19.36 -3.75 7.68
N THR A 180 -20.59 -3.31 7.62
CA THR A 180 -21.63 -3.89 6.78
C THR A 180 -22.05 -2.86 5.74
N LYS A 181 -22.85 -3.28 4.77
CA LYS A 181 -23.43 -2.37 3.77
C LYS A 181 -24.06 -1.12 4.43
N GLU A 182 -24.73 -1.31 5.56
CA GLU A 182 -25.45 -0.24 6.27
C GLU A 182 -24.50 0.72 7.00
N THR A 183 -23.42 0.23 7.59
CA THR A 183 -22.48 1.04 8.39
C THR A 183 -21.36 1.63 7.53
N LEU A 184 -21.20 1.16 6.31
CA LEU A 184 -20.11 1.53 5.43
C LEU A 184 -20.06 3.05 5.13
N PRO A 185 -21.16 3.75 4.82
CA PRO A 185 -21.09 5.18 4.52
C PRO A 185 -20.53 6.03 5.67
N GLU A 186 -20.91 5.76 6.91
CA GLU A 186 -20.39 6.46 8.07
C GLU A 186 -18.90 6.19 8.29
N THR A 187 -18.47 4.96 8.06
CA THR A 187 -17.06 4.58 8.21
C THR A 187 -16.20 5.27 7.16
N VAL A 188 -16.64 5.32 5.91
CA VAL A 188 -15.96 6.08 4.85
C VAL A 188 -15.83 7.55 5.23
N LYS A 189 -16.90 8.14 5.77
CA LYS A 189 -16.88 9.54 6.25
C LYS A 189 -15.83 9.74 7.34
N MET A 190 -15.78 8.83 8.31
CA MET A 190 -14.79 8.88 9.40
C MET A 190 -13.36 8.88 8.85
N TYR A 191 -13.04 7.99 7.92
CA TYR A 191 -11.73 7.95 7.27
C TYR A 191 -11.46 9.23 6.47
N SER A 192 -12.45 9.73 5.76
CA SER A 192 -12.31 10.96 4.95
C SER A 192 -11.99 12.18 5.81
N GLU A 193 -12.57 12.27 6.99
CA GLU A 193 -12.30 13.34 7.95
C GLU A 193 -10.93 13.19 8.62
N ALA A 194 -10.46 11.96 8.77
CA ALA A 194 -9.18 11.66 9.42
C ALA A 194 -7.96 11.79 8.49
N ILE A 195 -8.15 11.82 7.17
CA ILE A 195 -7.05 11.78 6.20
C ILE A 195 -6.05 12.93 6.38
N ALA A 196 -6.52 14.13 6.68
CA ALA A 196 -5.68 15.32 6.81
C ALA A 196 -4.71 15.22 8.01
N GLU A 197 -5.08 14.48 9.05
CA GLU A 197 -4.28 14.29 10.26
C GLU A 197 -3.47 12.98 10.25
N ASN A 198 -3.69 12.14 9.26
CA ASN A 198 -2.98 10.87 9.15
C ASN A 198 -1.55 11.10 8.66
N ASP A 199 -0.57 10.90 9.53
CA ASP A 199 0.85 11.02 9.18
C ASP A 199 1.32 9.90 8.25
N THR A 200 0.62 8.76 8.25
CA THR A 200 0.91 7.64 7.34
C THR A 200 0.30 7.91 5.98
N PRO A 201 1.11 8.00 4.92
CA PRO A 201 0.59 8.25 3.57
C PRO A 201 -0.42 7.19 3.15
N SER A 202 -1.59 7.64 2.67
CA SER A 202 -2.67 6.77 2.21
C SER A 202 -3.38 7.43 1.02
N ASP A 203 -3.69 6.64 0.00
CA ASP A 203 -4.33 7.14 -1.23
C ASP A 203 -5.76 6.65 -1.43
N GLY A 204 -6.33 6.05 -0.40
CA GLY A 204 -7.68 5.53 -0.42
C GLY A 204 -7.95 4.56 0.70
N LEU A 205 -8.94 3.72 0.48
CA LEU A 205 -9.34 2.65 1.40
C LEU A 205 -9.32 1.31 0.67
N VAL A 206 -9.23 0.23 1.44
CA VAL A 206 -9.37 -1.14 0.94
C VAL A 206 -10.53 -1.79 1.67
N LEU A 207 -11.38 -2.48 0.93
CA LEU A 207 -12.47 -3.27 1.46
C LEU A 207 -12.27 -4.72 1.06
N LEU A 208 -12.36 -5.64 2.03
CA LEU A 208 -12.24 -7.07 1.78
C LEU A 208 -13.27 -7.84 2.59
N TYR A 209 -13.67 -9.00 2.08
CA TYR A 209 -14.60 -9.88 2.80
C TYR A 209 -13.92 -10.46 4.03
N ASP A 210 -14.63 -10.43 5.16
CA ASP A 210 -14.14 -11.06 6.39
C ASP A 210 -14.13 -12.58 6.25
N ASP A 211 -15.15 -13.16 5.63
CA ASP A 211 -15.25 -14.58 5.34
C ASP A 211 -14.19 -15.00 4.30
N ILE A 212 -13.14 -15.67 4.77
CA ILE A 212 -11.98 -16.05 3.95
C ILE A 212 -12.39 -17.01 2.84
N ALA A 213 -13.15 -18.04 3.19
CA ALA A 213 -13.57 -19.07 2.23
C ALA A 213 -14.47 -18.48 1.15
N TYR A 214 -15.39 -17.60 1.52
CA TYR A 214 -16.23 -16.89 0.58
C TYR A 214 -15.40 -16.06 -0.40
N GLY A 215 -14.48 -15.25 0.11
CA GLY A 215 -13.60 -14.43 -0.74
C GLY A 215 -12.80 -15.27 -1.72
N GLN A 216 -12.20 -16.36 -1.24
CA GLN A 216 -11.42 -17.27 -2.09
C GLN A 216 -12.30 -17.97 -3.16
N SER A 217 -13.56 -18.29 -2.83
CA SER A 217 -14.49 -18.93 -3.77
C SER A 217 -14.79 -18.08 -5.00
N LEU A 218 -14.63 -16.77 -4.91
CA LEU A 218 -14.91 -15.84 -6.00
C LEU A 218 -13.81 -15.82 -7.06
N GLY A 219 -12.61 -16.30 -6.72
CA GLY A 219 -11.47 -16.34 -7.63
C GLY A 219 -10.96 -14.95 -7.99
N ARG A 220 -10.52 -14.83 -9.24
CA ARG A 220 -9.92 -13.60 -9.75
C ARG A 220 -10.28 -13.38 -11.22
N THR A 221 -10.17 -12.13 -11.67
CA THR A 221 -10.08 -11.81 -13.09
C THR A 221 -8.62 -11.93 -13.55
N ALA A 222 -8.33 -11.64 -14.82
CA ALA A 222 -6.94 -11.58 -15.30
C ALA A 222 -6.10 -10.52 -14.56
N LYS A 223 -6.74 -9.47 -14.05
CA LYS A 223 -6.07 -8.30 -13.45
C LYS A 223 -6.28 -8.17 -11.94
N PHE A 224 -7.42 -8.61 -11.41
CA PHE A 224 -7.85 -8.32 -10.05
C PHE A 224 -8.34 -9.55 -9.30
N PRO A 225 -8.03 -9.68 -7.99
CA PRO A 225 -8.75 -10.62 -7.13
C PRO A 225 -10.19 -10.12 -6.93
N ARG A 226 -11.12 -11.04 -6.68
CA ARG A 226 -12.53 -10.67 -6.43
C ARG A 226 -12.88 -10.60 -4.95
N ASP A 227 -11.92 -10.88 -4.07
CA ASP A 227 -12.11 -10.84 -2.62
C ASP A 227 -11.94 -9.45 -2.01
N SER A 228 -11.50 -8.48 -2.80
CA SER A 228 -11.16 -7.14 -2.32
C SER A 228 -11.41 -6.08 -3.40
N ILE A 229 -11.60 -4.84 -2.94
CA ILE A 229 -11.76 -3.67 -3.80
C ILE A 229 -11.14 -2.46 -3.13
N ALA A 230 -10.53 -1.58 -3.92
CA ALA A 230 -10.03 -0.31 -3.43
C ALA A 230 -11.04 0.81 -3.66
N PHE A 231 -11.18 1.69 -2.68
CA PHE A 231 -11.91 2.94 -2.82
C PHE A 231 -10.89 4.06 -2.97
N LYS A 232 -10.98 4.78 -4.07
CA LYS A 232 -10.17 5.98 -4.28
C LYS A 232 -11.03 7.20 -4.02
N TRP A 233 -10.44 8.19 -3.32
CA TRP A 233 -11.09 9.50 -3.19
C TRP A 233 -11.34 10.09 -4.57
N ALA A 234 -12.29 11.02 -4.66
CA ALA A 234 -12.49 11.79 -5.88
C ALA A 234 -11.15 12.42 -6.33
N ASP A 235 -10.96 12.52 -7.64
CA ASP A 235 -9.74 13.09 -8.19
C ASP A 235 -9.47 14.47 -7.59
N GLU A 236 -8.21 14.73 -7.30
CA GLU A 236 -7.80 16.04 -6.80
C GLU A 236 -8.08 17.09 -7.87
N ILE A 237 -8.79 18.15 -7.49
CA ILE A 237 -9.09 19.27 -8.38
C ILE A 237 -8.41 20.50 -7.79
N GLN A 238 -7.51 21.12 -8.57
CA GLN A 238 -6.86 22.36 -8.21
C GLN A 238 -7.30 23.46 -9.15
N GLU A 239 -7.64 24.62 -8.60
CA GLU A 239 -7.91 25.79 -9.43
C GLU A 239 -6.60 26.36 -9.95
N THR A 240 -6.57 26.68 -11.24
CA THR A 240 -5.42 27.32 -11.87
C THR A 240 -5.89 28.35 -12.88
N LYS A 241 -4.97 29.24 -13.24
CA LYS A 241 -5.26 30.32 -14.19
C LYS A 241 -4.85 29.88 -15.59
N LEU A 242 -5.77 30.02 -16.55
CA LEU A 242 -5.46 29.84 -17.96
C LEU A 242 -4.53 30.99 -18.42
N LEU A 243 -3.33 30.63 -18.86
CA LEU A 243 -2.35 31.61 -19.33
C LEU A 243 -2.57 31.96 -20.79
N TYR A 244 -2.67 30.95 -21.65
CA TYR A 244 -2.89 31.13 -23.08
C TYR A 244 -3.28 29.81 -23.73
N ILE A 245 -3.66 29.89 -25.01
CA ILE A 245 -3.96 28.72 -25.84
C ILE A 245 -2.91 28.66 -26.94
N GLU A 246 -2.20 27.53 -27.03
CA GLU A 246 -1.31 27.24 -28.16
C GLU A 246 -2.08 26.58 -29.27
N TRP A 247 -1.79 26.97 -30.50
CA TRP A 247 -2.37 26.38 -31.69
C TRP A 247 -1.28 25.63 -32.45
N SER A 248 -1.49 24.34 -32.72
CA SER A 248 -0.54 23.54 -33.48
C SER A 248 -1.24 22.84 -34.63
N ALA A 249 -0.56 22.75 -35.80
CA ALA A 249 -1.07 22.02 -36.94
C ALA A 249 -0.66 20.54 -36.81
N SER A 250 -1.64 19.63 -37.02
CA SER A 250 -1.38 18.20 -37.13
C SER A 250 -0.80 17.87 -38.52
N ARG A 251 -0.31 16.63 -38.70
CA ARG A 251 0.17 16.15 -40.01
C ARG A 251 -0.91 16.16 -41.10
N THR A 252 -2.18 16.15 -40.71
CA THR A 252 -3.33 16.19 -41.62
C THR A 252 -3.81 17.62 -41.91
N GLY A 253 -3.10 18.65 -41.43
CA GLY A 253 -3.44 20.05 -41.63
C GLY A 253 -4.50 20.58 -40.67
N LEU A 254 -4.99 19.78 -39.69
CA LEU A 254 -5.92 20.23 -38.67
C LEU A 254 -5.18 21.07 -37.62
N ILE A 255 -5.82 22.16 -37.19
CA ILE A 255 -5.31 23.02 -36.13
C ILE A 255 -5.90 22.55 -34.81
N ASN A 256 -5.03 22.18 -33.86
CA ASN A 256 -5.42 21.70 -32.54
C ASN A 256 -5.11 22.75 -31.48
N PRO A 257 -6.08 23.15 -30.65
CA PRO A 257 -5.82 24.05 -29.52
C PRO A 257 -5.25 23.26 -28.35
N VAL A 258 -4.27 23.86 -27.65
CA VAL A 258 -3.71 23.33 -26.40
C VAL A 258 -3.81 24.45 -25.36
N ALA A 259 -4.53 24.19 -24.27
CA ALA A 259 -4.65 25.13 -23.16
C ALA A 259 -3.40 25.03 -22.28
N VAL A 260 -2.78 26.18 -21.98
CA VAL A 260 -1.61 26.30 -21.11
C VAL A 260 -2.02 27.05 -19.85
N PHE A 261 -1.86 26.41 -18.69
CA PHE A 261 -2.24 26.93 -17.39
C PHE A 261 -1.01 27.28 -16.54
N GLU A 262 -1.22 28.08 -15.49
CA GLU A 262 -0.22 28.22 -14.45
C GLU A 262 0.08 26.85 -13.84
N PRO A 263 1.36 26.56 -13.50
CA PRO A 263 1.72 25.31 -12.86
C PRO A 263 0.93 25.10 -11.56
N VAL A 264 0.45 23.88 -11.36
CA VAL A 264 -0.28 23.47 -10.16
C VAL A 264 0.14 22.06 -9.79
N GLU A 265 0.24 21.77 -8.50
CA GLU A 265 0.62 20.44 -8.01
C GLU A 265 -0.61 19.55 -7.84
N LEU A 266 -0.56 18.36 -8.45
CA LEU A 266 -1.56 17.31 -8.32
C LEU A 266 -0.86 15.99 -8.02
N GLU A 267 -1.19 15.35 -6.88
CA GLU A 267 -0.65 14.05 -6.46
C GLU A 267 0.88 13.94 -6.59
N GLY A 268 1.62 14.99 -6.28
CA GLY A 268 3.08 15.01 -6.36
C GLY A 268 3.65 15.23 -7.77
N THR A 269 2.81 15.60 -8.71
CA THR A 269 3.22 15.92 -10.09
C THR A 269 3.25 17.42 -10.33
#